data_c507fc469e43bec81a2047ef134571d4
#
_entry.id   c507fc469e43bec81a2047ef134571d4
#
_cell.length_a   1.000
_cell.length_b   1.000
_cell.length_c   1.000
_cell.angle_alpha   90.00
_cell.angle_beta   90.00
_cell.angle_gamma   90.00
#
_symmetry.space_group_name_H-M   'P 1'
#
loop_
_entity.id
_entity.type
_entity.pdbx_description
1 polymer ?
#
loop_
_entity_poly.entity_id
_entity_poly.type
_entity_poly.pdbx_seq_one_letter_code
_entity_poly.pdbx_strand_id
1 'polypeptide(L)'
;REGLWYSMPDIFPQGERNPSPLPSFSYANNTGSSYYKQDLEHAQLLIDKANTATDNSKIVLNISSLAKYKKTADQIADIWKKLNIDVKIKVVDKIPTSFQIFLGEFNVPLDPDQYALWHSDQISNITYYGNLRIDKILEDGRKELDIEKRKLLYADFQKYIAADPPASFLFFPYTYEVSRK
;
A
#
# COMPACT_ATOMS: atom_id res chain seq x y z
N ARG A 1 4.83 10.19 -7.49
CA ARG A 1 4.30 9.15 -6.58
C ARG A 1 2.81 8.92 -6.81
N GLU A 2 2.02 9.99 -6.82
CA GLU A 2 0.57 9.96 -6.99
C GLU A 2 0.12 9.30 -8.30
N GLY A 3 0.76 9.60 -9.43
CA GLY A 3 0.49 8.93 -10.71
C GLY A 3 0.68 7.41 -10.67
N LEU A 4 1.59 6.91 -9.83
CA LEU A 4 1.77 5.47 -9.64
C LEU A 4 0.60 4.86 -8.85
N TRP A 5 0.00 5.57 -7.90
CA TRP A 5 -1.18 5.09 -7.18
C TRP A 5 -2.38 4.93 -8.09
N TYR A 6 -2.66 5.92 -8.95
CA TYR A 6 -3.75 5.84 -9.93
C TYR A 6 -3.53 4.75 -10.99
N SER A 7 -2.30 4.32 -11.20
CA SER A 7 -1.99 3.26 -12.17
C SER A 7 -2.14 1.84 -11.61
N MET A 8 -2.32 1.66 -10.28
CA MET A 8 -2.42 0.33 -9.69
C MET A 8 -3.65 -0.42 -10.21
N PRO A 9 -3.52 -1.72 -10.53
CA PRO A 9 -4.64 -2.53 -11.00
C PRO A 9 -5.73 -2.67 -9.94
N ASP A 10 -6.98 -2.72 -10.37
CA ASP A 10 -8.14 -2.94 -9.51
C ASP A 10 -8.50 -4.42 -9.35
N ILE A 11 -7.90 -5.30 -10.15
CA ILE A 11 -8.20 -6.74 -10.18
C ILE A 11 -6.95 -7.54 -9.85
N PHE A 12 -7.07 -8.39 -8.83
CA PHE A 12 -6.02 -9.29 -8.36
C PHE A 12 -6.54 -10.73 -8.37
N PRO A 13 -6.27 -11.53 -9.43
CA PRO A 13 -6.80 -12.90 -9.57
C PRO A 13 -6.41 -13.85 -8.43
N GLN A 14 -5.31 -13.53 -7.72
CA GLN A 14 -4.81 -14.33 -6.58
C GLN A 14 -5.30 -13.85 -5.21
N GLY A 15 -6.25 -12.92 -5.15
CA GLY A 15 -6.72 -12.37 -3.89
C GLY A 15 -7.94 -11.49 -4.03
N GLU A 16 -8.47 -11.07 -2.87
CA GLU A 16 -9.52 -10.07 -2.75
C GLU A 16 -8.90 -8.67 -2.66
N ARG A 17 -9.38 -7.73 -3.47
CA ARG A 17 -8.90 -6.35 -3.43
C ARG A 17 -9.08 -5.75 -2.04
N ASN A 18 -8.02 -5.19 -1.53
CA ASN A 18 -8.07 -4.44 -0.27
C ASN A 18 -7.34 -3.09 -0.41
N PRO A 19 -8.06 -2.00 -0.66
CA PRO A 19 -7.45 -0.68 -0.79
C PRO A 19 -7.20 -0.01 0.57
N SER A 20 -7.39 -0.70 1.69
CA SER A 20 -7.29 -0.17 3.06
C SER A 20 -6.10 -0.76 3.81
N PRO A 21 -5.48 -0.01 4.72
CA PRO A 21 -4.50 -0.55 5.66
C PRO A 21 -5.13 -1.53 6.65
N LEU A 22 -6.45 -1.46 6.86
CA LEU A 22 -7.20 -2.39 7.72
C LEU A 22 -7.99 -3.39 6.87
N PRO A 23 -7.99 -4.67 7.24
CA PRO A 23 -8.76 -5.70 6.54
C PRO A 23 -10.27 -5.49 6.68
N SER A 24 -11.04 -6.01 5.73
CA SER A 24 -12.52 -5.90 5.72
C SER A 24 -13.17 -6.51 6.95
N PHE A 25 -12.56 -7.51 7.55
CA PHE A 25 -13.04 -8.16 8.78
C PHE A 25 -12.68 -7.41 10.08
N SER A 26 -11.86 -6.36 10.01
CA SER A 26 -11.57 -5.54 11.20
C SER A 26 -12.79 -4.75 11.62
N TYR A 27 -13.09 -4.76 12.92
CA TYR A 27 -14.20 -3.97 13.47
C TYR A 27 -14.03 -2.46 13.27
N ALA A 28 -12.81 -2.01 13.02
CA ALA A 28 -12.47 -0.61 12.78
C ALA A 28 -12.29 -0.27 11.28
N ASN A 29 -12.53 -1.23 10.37
CA ASN A 29 -12.50 -0.94 8.95
C ASN A 29 -13.60 0.07 8.58
N ASN A 30 -13.19 1.15 7.91
CA ASN A 30 -14.11 2.16 7.40
C ASN A 30 -14.29 1.97 5.89
N THR A 31 -15.36 1.28 5.51
CA THR A 31 -15.72 1.04 4.11
C THR A 31 -16.09 2.30 3.32
N GLY A 32 -16.32 3.42 4.01
CA GLY A 32 -16.63 4.71 3.41
C GLY A 32 -15.40 5.52 2.99
N SER A 33 -14.18 5.06 3.29
CA SER A 33 -12.96 5.76 2.88
C SER A 33 -12.79 5.71 1.37
N SER A 34 -12.51 6.87 0.78
CA SER A 34 -12.22 6.98 -0.64
C SER A 34 -10.77 6.55 -0.89
N TYR A 35 -10.60 5.48 -1.64
CA TYR A 35 -9.29 5.01 -2.09
C TYR A 35 -9.13 5.24 -3.59
N TYR A 36 -7.88 5.33 -4.03
CA TYR A 36 -7.58 5.46 -5.45
C TYR A 36 -8.12 4.25 -6.22
N LYS A 37 -8.90 4.54 -7.25
CA LYS A 37 -9.26 3.57 -8.30
C LYS A 37 -8.28 3.71 -9.45
N GLN A 38 -8.12 2.64 -10.23
CA GLN A 38 -7.29 2.73 -11.43
C GLN A 38 -7.86 3.78 -12.40
N ASP A 39 -7.02 4.75 -12.74
CA ASP A 39 -7.29 5.80 -13.73
C ASP A 39 -5.98 6.08 -14.48
N LEU A 40 -5.82 5.39 -15.60
CA LEU A 40 -4.59 5.45 -16.38
C LEU A 40 -4.44 6.79 -17.12
N GLU A 41 -5.52 7.46 -17.46
CA GLU A 41 -5.46 8.79 -18.08
C GLU A 41 -4.97 9.83 -17.09
N HIS A 42 -5.53 9.83 -15.89
CA HIS A 42 -5.07 10.71 -14.81
C HIS A 42 -3.62 10.38 -14.39
N ALA A 43 -3.28 9.09 -14.30
CA ALA A 43 -1.92 8.65 -14.02
C ALA A 43 -0.92 9.20 -15.05
N GLN A 44 -1.25 9.10 -16.35
CA GLN A 44 -0.41 9.62 -17.43
C GLN A 44 -0.19 11.12 -17.31
N LEU A 45 -1.26 11.91 -17.08
CA LEU A 45 -1.17 13.36 -16.90
C LEU A 45 -0.21 13.74 -15.75
N LEU A 46 -0.29 13.04 -14.62
CA LEU A 46 0.58 13.29 -13.48
C LEU A 46 2.04 12.91 -13.76
N ILE A 47 2.27 11.84 -14.51
CA ILE A 47 3.61 11.38 -14.92
C ILE A 47 4.22 12.36 -15.91
N ASP A 48 3.48 12.81 -16.90
CA ASP A 48 3.94 13.78 -17.91
C ASP A 48 4.30 15.12 -17.25
N LYS A 49 3.48 15.58 -16.30
CA LYS A 49 3.78 16.76 -15.50
C LYS A 49 5.06 16.61 -14.69
N ALA A 50 5.31 15.43 -14.13
CA ALA A 50 6.55 15.15 -13.39
C ALA A 50 7.77 15.09 -14.34
N ASN A 51 7.62 14.50 -15.53
CA ASN A 51 8.67 14.41 -16.54
C ASN A 51 9.11 15.79 -17.06
N THR A 52 8.15 16.69 -17.33
CA THR A 52 8.48 18.08 -17.73
C THR A 52 9.30 18.81 -16.69
N ALA A 53 9.07 18.51 -15.40
CA ALA A 53 9.86 19.09 -14.29
C ALA A 53 11.26 18.48 -14.17
N THR A 54 11.55 17.34 -14.81
CA THR A 54 12.82 16.59 -14.72
C THR A 54 13.53 16.43 -16.08
N ASP A 55 13.39 17.40 -16.97
CA ASP A 55 14.09 17.43 -18.26
C ASP A 55 13.73 16.26 -19.20
N ASN A 56 12.52 15.73 -19.12
CA ASN A 56 11.99 14.62 -19.93
C ASN A 56 12.87 13.34 -19.89
N SER A 57 13.62 13.13 -18.85
CA SER A 57 14.40 11.90 -18.68
C SER A 57 13.46 10.71 -18.50
N LYS A 58 13.76 9.59 -19.15
CA LYS A 58 12.96 8.38 -19.02
C LYS A 58 12.97 7.86 -17.57
N ILE A 59 11.78 7.65 -17.00
CA ILE A 59 11.64 7.16 -15.65
C ILE A 59 12.01 5.66 -15.62
N VAL A 60 12.91 5.29 -14.73
CA VAL A 60 13.27 3.89 -14.46
C VAL A 60 12.99 3.58 -13.00
N LEU A 61 12.13 2.59 -12.74
CA LEU A 61 11.76 2.16 -11.40
C LEU A 61 12.26 0.75 -11.10
N ASN A 62 12.73 0.52 -9.88
CA ASN A 62 13.19 -0.77 -9.43
C ASN A 62 12.22 -1.34 -8.38
N ILE A 63 11.62 -2.50 -8.69
CA ILE A 63 10.75 -3.24 -7.77
C ILE A 63 11.53 -4.41 -7.18
N SER A 64 11.70 -4.44 -5.86
CA SER A 64 12.11 -5.63 -5.12
C SER A 64 10.85 -6.39 -4.72
N SER A 65 10.66 -7.61 -5.23
CA SER A 65 9.44 -8.40 -5.00
C SER A 65 9.75 -9.71 -4.30
N LEU A 66 8.94 -10.10 -3.32
CA LEU A 66 8.96 -11.48 -2.84
C LEU A 66 8.58 -12.44 -3.97
N ALA A 67 9.20 -13.62 -4.00
CA ALA A 67 9.04 -14.60 -5.09
C ALA A 67 7.57 -14.92 -5.39
N LYS A 68 6.74 -15.08 -4.34
CA LYS A 68 5.30 -15.37 -4.45
C LYS A 68 4.49 -14.23 -5.12
N TYR A 69 5.00 -13.00 -5.10
CA TYR A 69 4.34 -11.83 -5.73
C TYR A 69 4.96 -11.40 -7.05
N LYS A 70 5.88 -12.21 -7.60
CA LYS A 70 6.50 -11.89 -8.90
C LYS A 70 5.48 -11.65 -10.00
N LYS A 71 4.42 -12.45 -10.06
CA LYS A 71 3.34 -12.28 -11.05
C LYS A 71 2.63 -10.92 -10.91
N THR A 72 2.39 -10.48 -9.68
CA THR A 72 1.83 -9.15 -9.41
C THR A 72 2.81 -8.05 -9.82
N ALA A 73 4.11 -8.23 -9.55
CA ALA A 73 5.14 -7.29 -9.99
C ALA A 73 5.19 -7.18 -11.53
N ASP A 74 5.08 -8.30 -12.24
CA ASP A 74 5.04 -8.33 -13.70
C ASP A 74 3.80 -7.55 -14.22
N GLN A 75 2.62 -7.76 -13.63
CA GLN A 75 1.40 -7.03 -13.99
C GLN A 75 1.54 -5.50 -13.80
N ILE A 76 2.13 -5.08 -12.68
CA ILE A 76 2.41 -3.66 -12.40
C ILE A 76 3.39 -3.12 -13.43
N ALA A 77 4.47 -3.85 -13.74
CA ALA A 77 5.45 -3.45 -14.75
C ALA A 77 4.84 -3.29 -16.14
N ASP A 78 3.94 -4.20 -16.54
CA ASP A 78 3.24 -4.12 -17.83
C ASP A 78 2.34 -2.87 -17.93
N ILE A 79 1.68 -2.48 -16.83
CA ILE A 79 0.89 -1.25 -16.76
C ILE A 79 1.82 -0.04 -16.87
N TRP A 80 2.90 0.01 -16.08
CA TRP A 80 3.82 1.14 -16.07
C TRP A 80 4.58 1.31 -17.38
N LYS A 81 4.84 0.21 -18.09
CA LYS A 81 5.39 0.26 -19.44
C LYS A 81 4.46 1.00 -20.42
N LYS A 82 3.13 0.85 -20.28
CA LYS A 82 2.16 1.61 -21.09
C LYS A 82 2.18 3.11 -20.77
N LEU A 83 2.62 3.48 -19.57
CA LEU A 83 2.82 4.86 -19.12
C LEU A 83 4.25 5.38 -19.39
N ASN A 84 5.01 4.71 -20.28
CA ASN A 84 6.39 5.04 -20.62
C ASN A 84 7.38 5.02 -19.43
N ILE A 85 7.14 4.15 -18.45
CA ILE A 85 8.02 3.90 -17.30
C ILE A 85 8.72 2.55 -17.50
N ASP A 86 10.05 2.54 -17.45
CA ASP A 86 10.81 1.29 -17.42
C ASP A 86 10.84 0.70 -16.03
N VAL A 87 10.62 -0.59 -15.92
CA VAL A 87 10.63 -1.30 -14.64
C VAL A 87 11.66 -2.42 -14.64
N LYS A 88 12.49 -2.44 -13.59
CA LYS A 88 13.39 -3.55 -13.29
C LYS A 88 12.87 -4.29 -12.08
N ILE A 89 12.62 -5.60 -12.21
CA ILE A 89 12.13 -6.44 -11.12
C ILE A 89 13.28 -7.29 -10.60
N LYS A 90 13.51 -7.22 -9.30
CA LYS A 90 14.44 -8.08 -8.56
C LYS A 90 13.65 -8.94 -7.59
N VAL A 91 13.74 -10.26 -7.74
CA VAL A 91 13.16 -11.19 -6.77
C VAL A 91 14.06 -11.27 -5.54
N VAL A 92 13.45 -11.22 -4.36
CA VAL A 92 14.11 -11.25 -3.05
C VAL A 92 13.38 -12.20 -2.12
N ASP A 93 14.08 -12.76 -1.14
CA ASP A 93 13.52 -13.71 -0.17
C ASP A 93 13.00 -13.01 1.10
N LYS A 94 13.47 -11.80 1.36
CA LYS A 94 13.10 -10.98 2.53
C LYS A 94 13.15 -9.50 2.17
N ILE A 95 12.68 -8.66 3.08
CA ILE A 95 12.76 -7.20 2.95
C ILE A 95 14.22 -6.79 2.79
N PRO A 96 14.60 -6.10 1.70
CA PRO A 96 15.96 -5.60 1.51
C PRO A 96 16.27 -4.46 2.49
N THR A 97 17.53 -4.27 2.82
CA THR A 97 17.98 -3.12 3.62
C THR A 97 17.82 -1.78 2.90
N SER A 98 17.79 -1.80 1.56
CA SER A 98 17.53 -0.63 0.73
C SER A 98 16.73 -1.04 -0.50
N PHE A 99 15.71 -0.27 -0.82
CA PHE A 99 14.85 -0.47 -2.00
C PHE A 99 14.21 0.85 -2.43
N GLN A 100 13.85 0.93 -3.69
CA GLN A 100 13.05 2.04 -4.21
C GLN A 100 11.55 1.71 -4.04
N ILE A 101 11.16 0.50 -4.44
CA ILE A 101 9.83 -0.05 -4.26
C ILE A 101 9.98 -1.48 -3.74
N PHE A 102 9.25 -1.82 -2.70
CA PHE A 102 9.17 -3.18 -2.20
C PHE A 102 7.75 -3.72 -2.35
N LEU A 103 7.62 -4.84 -3.03
CA LEU A 103 6.36 -5.59 -3.15
C LEU A 103 6.43 -6.82 -2.25
N GLY A 104 5.68 -6.78 -1.18
CA GLY A 104 5.65 -7.81 -0.16
C GLY A 104 4.32 -7.85 0.56
N GLU A 105 4.32 -8.48 1.71
CA GLU A 105 3.15 -8.57 2.59
C GLU A 105 3.51 -8.21 4.01
N PHE A 106 2.49 -7.91 4.78
CA PHE A 106 2.58 -7.80 6.23
C PHE A 106 1.37 -8.49 6.86
N ASN A 107 1.57 -9.06 8.02
CA ASN A 107 0.49 -9.66 8.79
C ASN A 107 -0.29 -8.57 9.52
N VAL A 108 -1.59 -8.51 9.26
CA VAL A 108 -2.48 -7.61 9.98
C VAL A 108 -3.11 -8.38 11.14
N PRO A 109 -2.90 -7.95 12.40
CA PRO A 109 -3.57 -8.57 13.53
C PRO A 109 -5.08 -8.29 13.50
N LEU A 110 -5.84 -9.08 14.28
CA LEU A 110 -7.30 -8.84 14.45
C LEU A 110 -7.56 -7.47 15.09
N ASP A 111 -6.70 -7.05 16.02
CA ASP A 111 -6.71 -5.72 16.58
C ASP A 111 -6.25 -4.71 15.52
N PRO A 112 -6.94 -3.58 15.34
CA PRO A 112 -6.59 -2.56 14.35
C PRO A 112 -5.31 -1.78 14.65
N ASP A 113 -4.56 -2.13 15.70
CA ASP A 113 -3.31 -1.46 16.07
C ASP A 113 -2.27 -1.57 14.95
N GLN A 114 -2.01 -0.45 14.30
CA GLN A 114 -1.06 -0.30 13.21
C GLN A 114 0.20 0.48 13.63
N TYR A 115 0.39 0.69 14.94
CA TYR A 115 1.49 1.50 15.49
C TYR A 115 2.86 1.00 15.01
N ALA A 116 3.11 -0.31 15.11
CA ALA A 116 4.38 -0.89 14.72
C ALA A 116 4.72 -0.69 13.23
N LEU A 117 3.72 -0.47 12.37
CA LEU A 117 3.90 -0.35 10.93
C LEU A 117 4.08 1.10 10.47
N TRP A 118 3.36 2.05 11.07
CA TRP A 118 3.26 3.40 10.53
C TRP A 118 3.70 4.51 11.46
N HIS A 119 3.91 4.26 12.76
CA HIS A 119 4.42 5.29 13.65
C HIS A 119 5.87 5.64 13.30
N SER A 120 6.19 6.93 13.25
CA SER A 120 7.47 7.43 12.76
C SER A 120 8.69 6.92 13.54
N ASP A 121 8.55 6.65 14.85
CA ASP A 121 9.62 6.15 15.71
C ASP A 121 9.86 4.63 15.61
N GLN A 122 9.07 3.91 14.80
CA GLN A 122 9.17 2.46 14.75
C GLN A 122 10.17 1.96 13.72
N ILE A 123 11.10 1.12 14.14
CA ILE A 123 12.09 0.47 13.25
C ILE A 123 11.40 -0.38 12.17
N SER A 124 10.25 -0.96 12.49
CA SER A 124 9.44 -1.75 11.54
C SER A 124 8.68 -0.92 10.51
N ASN A 125 8.68 0.40 10.62
CA ASN A 125 8.19 1.32 9.60
C ASN A 125 9.20 1.43 8.45
N ILE A 126 9.23 0.42 7.60
CA ILE A 126 10.17 0.31 6.48
C ILE A 126 9.97 1.36 5.38
N THR A 127 8.86 2.09 5.42
CA THR A 127 8.56 3.16 4.46
C THR A 127 9.18 4.50 4.85
N TYR A 128 9.69 4.61 6.08
CA TYR A 128 10.15 5.85 6.69
C TYR A 128 9.07 6.94 6.67
N TYR A 129 7.81 6.53 6.68
CA TYR A 129 6.69 7.45 6.73
C TYR A 129 6.68 8.19 8.07
N GLY A 130 6.53 9.51 8.02
CA GLY A 130 6.46 10.35 9.21
C GLY A 130 5.32 11.34 9.08
N ASN A 131 4.33 11.23 9.96
CA ASN A 131 3.20 12.14 10.03
C ASN A 131 2.73 12.25 11.48
N LEU A 132 3.01 13.38 12.13
CA LEU A 132 2.70 13.63 13.55
C LEU A 132 1.22 13.41 13.90
N ARG A 133 0.32 13.66 12.96
CA ARG A 133 -1.11 13.43 13.17
C ARG A 133 -1.43 11.94 13.22
N ILE A 134 -0.85 11.15 12.32
CA ILE A 134 -1.00 9.69 12.32
C ILE A 134 -0.34 9.10 13.55
N ASP A 135 0.86 9.55 13.91
CA ASP A 135 1.54 9.11 15.13
C ASP A 135 0.64 9.30 16.34
N LYS A 136 0.06 10.50 16.49
CA LYS A 136 -0.85 10.80 17.59
C LYS A 136 -2.11 9.93 17.60
N ILE A 137 -2.72 9.68 16.44
CA ILE A 137 -3.90 8.81 16.34
C ILE A 137 -3.55 7.38 16.75
N LEU A 138 -2.39 6.87 16.32
CA LEU A 138 -1.95 5.52 16.67
C LEU A 138 -1.64 5.39 18.17
N GLU A 139 -1.04 6.41 18.79
CA GLU A 139 -0.83 6.46 20.24
C GLU A 139 -2.14 6.47 21.03
N ASP A 140 -3.10 7.30 20.61
CA ASP A 140 -4.39 7.42 21.27
C ASP A 140 -5.22 6.15 21.08
N GLY A 141 -5.19 5.53 19.89
CA GLY A 141 -5.85 4.27 19.60
C GLY A 141 -5.37 3.10 20.47
N ARG A 142 -4.10 3.12 20.91
CA ARG A 142 -3.55 2.14 21.86
C ARG A 142 -4.01 2.35 23.30
N LYS A 143 -4.32 3.58 23.67
CA LYS A 143 -4.75 3.96 25.03
C LYS A 143 -6.28 3.88 25.19
N GLU A 144 -7.02 3.97 24.10
CA GLU A 144 -8.49 4.00 24.15
C GLU A 144 -9.05 2.59 24.37
N LEU A 145 -9.85 2.45 25.42
CA LEU A 145 -10.49 1.21 25.83
C LEU A 145 -11.95 1.10 25.33
N ASP A 146 -12.60 2.24 25.07
CA ASP A 146 -13.92 2.27 24.49
C ASP A 146 -13.87 1.95 23.00
N ILE A 147 -14.54 0.86 22.62
CA ILE A 147 -14.51 0.34 21.26
C ILE A 147 -15.07 1.33 20.23
N GLU A 148 -16.11 2.08 20.58
CA GLU A 148 -16.73 3.03 19.64
C GLU A 148 -15.83 4.25 19.42
N LYS A 149 -15.20 4.77 20.47
CA LYS A 149 -14.20 5.83 20.33
C LYS A 149 -12.98 5.35 19.55
N ARG A 150 -12.56 4.12 19.80
CA ARG A 150 -11.44 3.51 19.09
C ARG A 150 -11.72 3.35 17.58
N LYS A 151 -12.94 2.98 17.20
CA LYS A 151 -13.40 2.98 15.80
C LYS A 151 -13.24 4.34 15.13
N LEU A 152 -13.61 5.41 15.82
CA LEU A 152 -13.49 6.78 15.29
C LEU A 152 -12.02 7.16 15.06
N LEU A 153 -11.13 6.83 15.99
CA LEU A 153 -9.70 7.06 15.82
C LEU A 153 -9.13 6.32 14.60
N TYR A 154 -9.49 5.04 14.42
CA TYR A 154 -9.03 4.29 13.25
C TYR A 154 -9.74 4.66 11.95
N ALA A 155 -10.94 5.24 11.99
CA ALA A 155 -11.55 5.85 10.82
C ALA A 155 -10.76 7.09 10.36
N ASP A 156 -10.35 7.94 11.31
CA ASP A 156 -9.48 9.08 11.02
C ASP A 156 -8.09 8.63 10.52
N PHE A 157 -7.50 7.60 11.14
CA PHE A 157 -6.26 7.00 10.65
C PHE A 157 -6.36 6.61 9.18
N GLN A 158 -7.40 5.85 8.81
CA GLN A 158 -7.60 5.41 7.43
C GLN A 158 -7.78 6.59 6.46
N LYS A 159 -8.50 7.63 6.88
CA LYS A 159 -8.68 8.85 6.10
C LYS A 159 -7.36 9.56 5.82
N TYR A 160 -6.51 9.74 6.84
CA TYR A 160 -5.25 10.47 6.67
C TYR A 160 -4.20 9.66 5.93
N ILE A 161 -4.11 8.35 6.18
CA ILE A 161 -3.17 7.50 5.44
C ILE A 161 -3.59 7.33 3.98
N ALA A 162 -4.89 7.40 3.65
CA ALA A 162 -5.37 7.41 2.28
C ALA A 162 -5.09 8.72 1.55
N ALA A 163 -5.03 9.85 2.26
CA ALA A 163 -4.73 11.15 1.67
C ALA A 163 -3.25 11.30 1.27
N ASP A 164 -2.33 10.67 2.01
CA ASP A 164 -0.90 10.62 1.69
C ASP A 164 -0.35 9.22 1.98
N PRO A 165 -0.67 8.21 1.14
CA PRO A 165 -0.36 6.83 1.42
C PRO A 165 1.15 6.53 1.36
N PRO A 166 1.71 5.92 2.40
CA PRO A 166 3.10 5.42 2.39
C PRO A 166 3.25 4.17 1.53
N ALA A 167 2.16 3.46 1.28
CA ALA A 167 2.11 2.24 0.51
C ALA A 167 0.81 2.15 -0.30
N SER A 168 0.82 1.42 -1.40
CA SER A 168 -0.38 1.00 -2.11
C SER A 168 -0.86 -0.32 -1.53
N PHE A 169 -2.03 -0.31 -0.91
CA PHE A 169 -2.69 -1.52 -0.42
C PHE A 169 -3.36 -2.21 -1.61
N LEU A 170 -2.99 -3.47 -1.87
CA LEU A 170 -3.38 -4.13 -3.11
C LEU A 170 -4.50 -5.14 -2.87
N PHE A 171 -4.20 -6.23 -2.17
CA PHE A 171 -5.15 -7.33 -1.99
C PHE A 171 -4.79 -8.22 -0.80
N PHE A 172 -5.78 -8.97 -0.31
CA PHE A 172 -5.58 -10.13 0.54
C PHE A 172 -5.44 -11.36 -0.34
N PRO A 173 -4.30 -12.08 -0.27
CA PRO A 173 -4.13 -13.29 -1.05
C PRO A 173 -5.10 -14.38 -0.60
N TYR A 174 -5.65 -15.15 -1.55
CA TYR A 174 -6.42 -16.35 -1.23
C TYR A 174 -5.50 -17.41 -0.64
N THR A 175 -5.95 -18.04 0.43
CA THR A 175 -5.37 -19.26 0.99
C THR A 175 -6.32 -20.42 0.79
N TYR A 176 -5.77 -21.59 0.46
CA TYR A 176 -6.57 -22.79 0.17
C TYR A 176 -6.19 -23.89 1.14
N GLU A 177 -7.18 -24.48 1.79
CA GLU A 177 -7.02 -25.70 2.57
C GLU A 177 -7.53 -26.88 1.76
N VAL A 178 -6.69 -27.90 1.57
CA VAL A 178 -7.06 -29.12 0.84
C VAL A 178 -7.17 -30.26 1.85
N SER A 179 -8.37 -30.75 2.06
CA SER A 179 -8.64 -31.94 2.88
C SER A 179 -9.01 -33.14 2.01
N ARG A 180 -8.48 -34.31 2.38
CA ARG A 180 -8.87 -35.58 1.77
C ARG A 180 -10.13 -36.07 2.49
N LYS A 181 -11.23 -36.28 1.75
CA LYS A 181 -12.44 -36.98 2.26
C LYS A 181 -12.19 -38.45 2.34
#